data_56e97f6bfa8a170dc8afdcb48c2d0d3c
#
_entry.id   56e97f6bfa8a170dc8afdcb48c2d0d3c
#
_cell.length_a   1.000
_cell.length_b   1.000
_cell.length_c   1.000
_cell.angle_alpha   90.00
_cell.angle_beta   90.00
_cell.angle_gamma   90.00
#
_symmetry.space_group_name_H-M   'P 1'
#
loop_
_entity.id
_entity.type
_entity.pdbx_description
1 polymer ?
#
loop_
_entity_poly.entity_id
_entity_poly.type
_entity_poly.pdbx_seq_one_letter_code
_entity_poly.pdbx_strand_id
1 'polypeptide(L)'
;MKIVILYRSVLKMKYCLIIIVVLLMNVTALYAQDPHFSQFFEAPLLRNPSLAGLFAGDIRIQGVYRNQWGSVTTPYQTGSFNIEYKQPIGKANDFITTGLQILYDRAGTTNFTTTNIYPAVNYHKALNGEKSRYLSLGFMGGYVQKRIDRSKMTTNSQYGPNGYNPALPDGETFTKSSYHYWDGSFGMSYNSSINGSETDNFFIGFAYHHFNRPLNSFYKNPPVELNPKWVASAGVRFTASEVSYITIQGDYSKQGNYTETIAGATYSVKIGDDYQNPLYTLHLGGYLRVKDAFIPFLKLDYRPFSIGFSYDANISQLKTASQGRGGFELSISYAGFLDRGNTTKDAVVCPKF
;
A
#
# COMPACT_ATOMS: atom_id res chain seq x y z
N MET A 1 49.98 46.86 6.01
CA MET A 1 49.01 46.34 6.97
C MET A 1 47.52 46.38 6.45
N LYS A 2 47.04 47.45 5.83
CA LYS A 2 45.66 47.57 5.29
C LYS A 2 45.32 46.55 4.18
N ILE A 3 46.24 46.20 3.29
CA ILE A 3 45.98 45.28 2.16
C ILE A 3 45.74 43.83 2.63
N VAL A 4 46.44 43.37 3.67
CA VAL A 4 46.29 42.01 4.22
C VAL A 4 44.93 41.84 4.94
N ILE A 5 44.42 42.90 5.55
CA ILE A 5 43.12 42.89 6.22
C ILE A 5 41.98 42.82 5.17
N LEU A 6 42.13 43.56 4.06
CA LEU A 6 41.17 43.56 2.95
C LEU A 6 41.11 42.17 2.28
N TYR A 7 42.25 41.52 2.08
CA TYR A 7 42.31 40.18 1.48
C TYR A 7 41.64 39.11 2.37
N ARG A 8 41.83 39.19 3.69
CA ARG A 8 41.19 38.26 4.66
C ARG A 8 39.68 38.46 4.75
N SER A 9 39.18 39.69 4.62
CA SER A 9 37.73 39.95 4.62
C SER A 9 37.06 39.46 3.34
N VAL A 10 37.67 39.63 2.17
CA VAL A 10 37.18 39.11 0.89
C VAL A 10 37.17 37.57 0.86
N LEU A 11 38.19 36.95 1.46
CA LEU A 11 38.28 35.50 1.56
C LEU A 11 37.16 34.95 2.47
N LYS A 12 36.93 35.56 3.63
CA LYS A 12 35.80 35.18 4.52
C LYS A 12 34.44 35.36 3.86
N MET A 13 34.25 36.42 3.09
CA MET A 13 32.99 36.65 2.35
C MET A 13 32.76 35.59 1.27
N LYS A 14 33.83 35.14 0.55
CA LYS A 14 33.72 34.02 -0.40
C LYS A 14 33.32 32.69 0.28
N TYR A 15 33.94 32.39 1.43
CA TYR A 15 33.55 31.17 2.18
C TYR A 15 32.14 31.25 2.74
N CYS A 16 31.70 32.40 3.27
CA CYS A 16 30.30 32.62 3.65
C CYS A 16 29.33 32.41 2.47
N LEU A 17 29.65 32.95 1.29
CA LEU A 17 28.84 32.78 0.10
C LEU A 17 28.74 31.32 -0.35
N ILE A 18 29.87 30.60 -0.32
CA ILE A 18 29.89 29.15 -0.63
C ILE A 18 29.06 28.35 0.37
N ILE A 19 29.18 28.66 1.67
CA ILE A 19 28.38 27.99 2.71
C ILE A 19 26.88 28.28 2.52
N ILE A 20 26.50 29.50 2.17
CA ILE A 20 25.09 29.87 1.88
C ILE A 20 24.61 29.15 0.63
N VAL A 21 25.40 29.03 -0.43
CA VAL A 21 25.06 28.28 -1.64
C VAL A 21 24.91 26.79 -1.35
N VAL A 22 25.78 26.19 -0.55
CA VAL A 22 25.71 24.78 -0.14
C VAL A 22 24.47 24.54 0.77
N LEU A 23 24.11 25.46 1.66
CA LEU A 23 22.91 25.41 2.47
C LEU A 23 21.62 25.53 1.63
N LEU A 24 21.63 26.36 0.60
CA LEU A 24 20.51 26.54 -0.32
C LEU A 24 20.33 25.35 -1.27
N MET A 25 21.38 24.57 -1.53
CA MET A 25 21.30 23.35 -2.36
C MET A 25 20.68 22.14 -1.63
N ASN A 26 20.44 22.21 -0.31
CA ASN A 26 19.78 21.16 0.47
C ASN A 26 18.26 21.38 0.60
N VAL A 27 17.60 21.99 -0.37
CA VAL A 27 16.12 21.97 -0.44
C VAL A 27 15.71 20.55 -0.82
N THR A 28 15.52 19.71 0.19
CA THR A 28 14.89 18.40 0.00
C THR A 28 13.46 18.62 -0.46
N ALA A 29 13.19 18.34 -1.72
CA ALA A 29 11.81 18.32 -2.21
C ALA A 29 11.03 17.28 -1.38
N LEU A 30 10.06 17.73 -0.62
CA LEU A 30 9.12 16.86 0.10
C LEU A 30 8.19 16.22 -0.93
N TYR A 31 8.37 14.94 -1.17
CA TYR A 31 7.46 14.17 -2.01
C TYR A 31 6.42 13.46 -1.14
N ALA A 32 5.15 13.62 -1.47
CA ALA A 32 4.09 12.87 -0.85
C ALA A 32 4.09 11.43 -1.40
N GLN A 33 4.01 10.47 -0.51
CA GLN A 33 3.86 9.04 -0.82
C GLN A 33 2.40 8.62 -0.66
N ASP A 34 2.02 7.55 -1.35
CA ASP A 34 0.71 6.95 -1.16
C ASP A 34 0.59 6.29 0.21
N PRO A 35 -0.63 6.22 0.78
CA PRO A 35 -0.90 5.38 1.93
C PRO A 35 -0.53 3.92 1.63
N HIS A 36 0.07 3.25 2.60
CA HIS A 36 0.46 1.85 2.51
C HIS A 36 -0.01 1.07 3.73
N PHE A 37 -0.13 -0.25 3.59
CA PHE A 37 -0.50 -1.16 4.66
C PHE A 37 0.67 -2.09 5.01
N SER A 38 0.80 -2.42 6.29
CA SER A 38 1.73 -3.45 6.78
C SER A 38 1.23 -4.84 6.39
N GLN A 39 -0.11 -5.02 6.38
CA GLN A 39 -0.77 -6.17 5.80
C GLN A 39 -1.01 -5.98 4.29
N PHE A 40 0.06 -5.65 3.54
CA PHE A 40 0.00 -5.35 2.11
C PHE A 40 -0.66 -6.45 1.28
N PHE A 41 -0.60 -7.70 1.73
CA PHE A 41 -1.21 -8.86 1.10
C PHE A 41 -2.75 -8.92 1.31
N GLU A 42 -3.30 -8.21 2.30
CA GLU A 42 -4.76 -8.09 2.51
C GLU A 42 -5.37 -6.92 1.69
N ALA A 43 -4.56 -6.17 0.94
CA ALA A 43 -5.00 -5.12 0.02
C ALA A 43 -4.40 -5.32 -1.40
N PRO A 44 -4.66 -6.45 -2.06
CA PRO A 44 -3.95 -6.87 -3.27
C PRO A 44 -4.11 -5.89 -4.44
N LEU A 45 -5.28 -5.27 -4.61
CA LEU A 45 -5.53 -4.29 -5.68
C LEU A 45 -4.66 -3.04 -5.54
N LEU A 46 -4.43 -2.56 -4.31
CA LEU A 46 -3.53 -1.43 -4.05
C LEU A 46 -2.06 -1.78 -4.28
N ARG A 47 -1.73 -3.05 -4.12
CA ARG A 47 -0.40 -3.59 -4.34
C ARG A 47 -0.10 -3.72 -5.84
N ASN A 48 -1.00 -4.40 -6.56
CA ASN A 48 -0.88 -4.67 -7.98
C ASN A 48 -2.24 -5.10 -8.55
N PRO A 49 -2.82 -4.39 -9.53
CA PRO A 49 -4.11 -4.76 -10.11
C PRO A 49 -4.17 -6.18 -10.69
N SER A 50 -3.03 -6.74 -11.14
CA SER A 50 -2.97 -8.10 -11.68
C SER A 50 -3.08 -9.21 -10.63
N LEU A 51 -3.04 -8.86 -9.32
CA LEU A 51 -3.28 -9.79 -8.22
C LEU A 51 -4.77 -9.96 -7.88
N ALA A 52 -5.66 -9.20 -8.52
CA ALA A 52 -7.09 -9.43 -8.44
C ALA A 52 -7.43 -10.86 -8.87
N GLY A 53 -8.28 -11.57 -8.11
CA GLY A 53 -8.70 -12.93 -8.42
C GLY A 53 -7.74 -14.03 -7.93
N LEU A 54 -6.60 -13.71 -7.33
CA LEU A 54 -5.68 -14.69 -6.76
C LEU A 54 -6.13 -15.11 -5.36
N PHE A 55 -7.24 -15.84 -5.30
CA PHE A 55 -7.79 -16.40 -4.07
C PHE A 55 -8.64 -17.64 -4.38
N ALA A 56 -8.89 -18.49 -3.38
CA ALA A 56 -9.81 -19.61 -3.51
C ALA A 56 -11.25 -19.12 -3.31
N GLY A 57 -12.03 -19.10 -4.39
CA GLY A 57 -13.41 -18.62 -4.38
C GLY A 57 -13.80 -17.92 -5.67
N ASP A 58 -15.07 -17.63 -5.83
CA ASP A 58 -15.63 -16.81 -6.91
C ASP A 58 -15.74 -15.34 -6.52
N ILE A 59 -15.94 -15.08 -5.23
CA ILE A 59 -16.07 -13.74 -4.67
C ILE A 59 -15.14 -13.57 -3.48
N ARG A 60 -14.49 -12.41 -3.37
CA ARG A 60 -13.73 -11.99 -2.21
C ARG A 60 -14.13 -10.56 -1.83
N ILE A 61 -14.36 -10.35 -0.54
CA ILE A 61 -14.61 -9.04 0.06
C ILE A 61 -13.59 -8.87 1.16
N GLN A 62 -12.84 -7.77 1.17
CA GLN A 62 -11.81 -7.50 2.18
C GLN A 62 -11.92 -6.06 2.68
N GLY A 63 -11.67 -5.90 3.97
CA GLY A 63 -11.49 -4.61 4.62
C GLY A 63 -10.19 -4.61 5.41
N VAL A 64 -9.43 -3.52 5.34
CA VAL A 64 -8.25 -3.28 6.17
C VAL A 64 -8.37 -1.90 6.79
N TYR A 65 -8.15 -1.82 8.09
CA TYR A 65 -8.10 -0.56 8.82
C TYR A 65 -6.75 -0.40 9.49
N ARG A 66 -6.13 0.77 9.32
CA ARG A 66 -4.85 1.15 9.92
C ARG A 66 -5.02 2.40 10.77
N ASN A 67 -4.41 2.40 11.96
CA ASN A 67 -4.29 3.56 12.82
C ASN A 67 -2.81 3.75 13.19
N GLN A 68 -2.23 4.92 12.87
CA GLN A 68 -0.80 5.17 12.95
C GLN A 68 -0.50 6.46 13.70
N TRP A 69 0.59 6.46 14.49
CA TRP A 69 1.14 7.63 15.19
C TRP A 69 0.23 8.32 16.21
N GLY A 70 -0.80 7.66 16.72
CA GLY A 70 -1.65 8.18 17.76
C GLY A 70 -0.93 8.51 19.09
N SER A 71 0.29 8.02 19.25
CA SER A 71 1.15 8.33 20.42
C SER A 71 1.94 9.64 20.26
N VAL A 72 2.02 10.20 19.06
CA VAL A 72 2.87 11.36 18.72
C VAL A 72 2.02 12.56 18.33
N THR A 73 0.94 12.34 17.60
CA THR A 73 0.09 13.40 17.02
C THR A 73 -1.34 12.91 16.82
N THR A 74 -2.19 13.72 16.20
CA THR A 74 -3.49 13.25 15.70
C THR A 74 -3.29 12.06 14.79
N PRO A 75 -3.88 10.88 15.10
CA PRO A 75 -3.57 9.65 14.38
C PRO A 75 -3.91 9.74 12.91
N TYR A 76 -3.08 9.10 12.09
CA TYR A 76 -3.39 8.86 10.69
C TYR A 76 -4.23 7.60 10.61
N GLN A 77 -5.35 7.68 9.93
CA GLN A 77 -6.34 6.62 9.83
C GLN A 77 -6.58 6.30 8.36
N THR A 78 -6.29 5.07 7.99
CA THR A 78 -6.47 4.60 6.62
C THR A 78 -7.40 3.40 6.62
N GLY A 79 -8.43 3.44 5.79
CA GLY A 79 -9.34 2.33 5.54
C GLY A 79 -9.29 1.91 4.08
N SER A 80 -9.20 0.63 3.82
CA SER A 80 -9.27 0.02 2.50
C SER A 80 -10.43 -0.97 2.46
N PHE A 81 -11.20 -0.94 1.40
CA PHE A 81 -12.25 -1.91 1.13
C PHE A 81 -12.14 -2.36 -0.33
N ASN A 82 -12.13 -3.66 -0.57
CA ASN A 82 -12.21 -4.20 -1.92
C ASN A 82 -13.20 -5.34 -2.02
N ILE A 83 -13.83 -5.42 -3.18
CA ILE A 83 -14.65 -6.54 -3.62
C ILE A 83 -14.13 -7.02 -4.97
N GLU A 84 -14.05 -8.32 -5.13
CA GLU A 84 -13.57 -8.97 -6.34
C GLU A 84 -14.52 -10.10 -6.72
N TYR A 85 -14.80 -10.19 -8.01
CA TYR A 85 -15.64 -11.21 -8.58
C TYR A 85 -14.91 -11.89 -9.73
N LYS A 86 -14.69 -13.21 -9.60
CA LYS A 86 -13.99 -14.06 -10.55
C LYS A 86 -14.97 -14.80 -11.43
N GLN A 87 -14.73 -14.79 -12.74
CA GLN A 87 -15.58 -15.45 -13.72
C GLN A 87 -14.73 -16.23 -14.74
N PRO A 88 -14.91 -17.54 -14.88
CA PRO A 88 -14.28 -18.32 -15.93
C PRO A 88 -14.72 -17.85 -17.32
N ILE A 89 -13.80 -17.90 -18.29
CA ILE A 89 -14.03 -17.50 -19.66
C ILE A 89 -13.56 -18.60 -20.63
N GLY A 90 -14.37 -18.85 -21.64
CA GLY A 90 -14.01 -19.81 -22.69
C GLY A 90 -13.85 -21.24 -22.18
N LYS A 91 -13.01 -22.02 -22.89
CA LYS A 91 -12.76 -23.45 -22.58
C LYS A 91 -11.35 -23.75 -22.09
N ALA A 92 -10.50 -22.74 -21.95
CA ALA A 92 -9.05 -22.89 -21.74
C ALA A 92 -8.61 -22.63 -20.29
N ASN A 93 -9.49 -22.74 -19.33
CA ASN A 93 -9.26 -22.40 -17.92
C ASN A 93 -8.83 -20.94 -17.68
N ASP A 94 -9.05 -20.06 -18.66
CA ASP A 94 -8.87 -18.64 -18.49
C ASP A 94 -9.98 -18.06 -17.60
N PHE A 95 -9.71 -16.97 -16.90
CA PHE A 95 -10.74 -16.26 -16.16
C PHE A 95 -10.52 -14.75 -16.17
N ILE A 96 -11.59 -14.01 -15.97
CA ILE A 96 -11.59 -12.57 -15.72
C ILE A 96 -11.95 -12.33 -14.25
N THR A 97 -11.32 -11.34 -13.65
CA THR A 97 -11.72 -10.82 -12.35
C THR A 97 -12.07 -9.35 -12.51
N THR A 98 -13.29 -9.00 -12.11
CA THR A 98 -13.69 -7.61 -11.93
C THR A 98 -13.62 -7.26 -10.46
N GLY A 99 -13.26 -6.03 -10.16
CA GLY A 99 -13.14 -5.58 -8.77
C GLY A 99 -13.47 -4.11 -8.59
N LEU A 100 -13.66 -3.74 -7.35
CA LEU A 100 -13.79 -2.36 -6.90
C LEU A 100 -12.91 -2.17 -5.68
N GLN A 101 -12.02 -1.20 -5.73
CA GLN A 101 -11.18 -0.78 -4.61
C GLN A 101 -11.63 0.59 -4.13
N ILE A 102 -11.89 0.72 -2.84
CA ILE A 102 -12.14 2.00 -2.17
C ILE A 102 -11.06 2.20 -1.12
N LEU A 103 -10.41 3.36 -1.13
CA LEU A 103 -9.47 3.78 -0.11
C LEU A 103 -9.95 5.08 0.50
N TYR A 104 -9.95 5.15 1.82
CA TYR A 104 -10.17 6.36 2.58
C TYR A 104 -8.99 6.58 3.53
N ASP A 105 -8.32 7.73 3.41
CA ASP A 105 -7.21 8.12 4.26
C ASP A 105 -7.50 9.46 4.90
N ARG A 106 -7.19 9.60 6.19
CA ARG A 106 -7.32 10.84 6.95
C ARG A 106 -6.05 11.09 7.76
N ALA A 107 -5.41 12.22 7.50
CA ALA A 107 -4.13 12.59 8.09
C ALA A 107 -4.20 13.92 8.87
N GLY A 108 -3.58 13.92 10.03
CA GLY A 108 -3.27 15.11 10.80
C GLY A 108 -4.46 15.92 11.34
N THR A 109 -4.13 17.05 11.96
CA THR A 109 -5.09 17.95 12.63
C THR A 109 -6.05 18.63 11.66
N THR A 110 -5.60 18.89 10.43
CA THR A 110 -6.40 19.53 9.37
C THR A 110 -7.40 18.59 8.72
N ASN A 111 -7.51 17.34 9.20
CA ASN A 111 -8.32 16.29 8.57
C ASN A 111 -8.08 16.24 7.05
N PHE A 112 -6.80 16.23 6.64
CA PHE A 112 -6.49 16.03 5.23
C PHE A 112 -6.98 14.66 4.81
N THR A 113 -8.02 14.60 3.97
CA THR A 113 -8.63 13.35 3.54
C THR A 113 -8.35 13.07 2.08
N THR A 114 -8.07 11.80 1.79
CA THR A 114 -8.00 11.27 0.42
C THR A 114 -9.03 10.15 0.30
N THR A 115 -9.88 10.23 -0.72
CA THR A 115 -10.85 9.17 -1.05
C THR A 115 -10.62 8.72 -2.47
N ASN A 116 -10.34 7.44 -2.66
CA ASN A 116 -10.13 6.83 -3.98
C ASN A 116 -11.22 5.79 -4.23
N ILE A 117 -11.76 5.77 -5.44
CA ILE A 117 -12.73 4.76 -5.91
C ILE A 117 -12.24 4.25 -7.25
N TYR A 118 -11.75 3.01 -7.27
CA TYR A 118 -11.09 2.40 -8.41
C TYR A 118 -11.78 1.10 -8.84
N PRO A 119 -12.61 1.08 -9.87
CA PRO A 119 -12.91 -0.14 -10.60
C PRO A 119 -11.64 -0.77 -11.17
N ALA A 120 -11.60 -2.09 -11.13
CA ALA A 120 -10.49 -2.89 -11.62
C ALA A 120 -10.98 -4.03 -12.51
N VAL A 121 -10.16 -4.42 -13.46
CA VAL A 121 -10.34 -5.60 -14.29
C VAL A 121 -9.01 -6.31 -14.47
N ASN A 122 -9.01 -7.63 -14.34
CA ASN A 122 -7.83 -8.45 -14.51
C ASN A 122 -8.17 -9.67 -15.37
N TYR A 123 -7.37 -9.95 -16.39
CA TYR A 123 -7.45 -11.14 -17.23
C TYR A 123 -6.34 -12.12 -16.85
N HIS A 124 -6.72 -13.37 -16.61
CA HIS A 124 -5.83 -14.45 -16.25
C HIS A 124 -5.78 -15.46 -17.38
N LYS A 125 -4.66 -15.55 -18.04
CA LYS A 125 -4.40 -16.53 -19.11
C LYS A 125 -3.78 -17.78 -18.51
N ALA A 126 -4.49 -18.91 -18.60
CA ALA A 126 -3.93 -20.21 -18.29
C ALA A 126 -2.87 -20.59 -19.35
N LEU A 127 -1.67 -20.93 -18.90
CA LEU A 127 -0.58 -21.34 -19.79
C LEU A 127 -0.59 -22.86 -19.94
N ASN A 128 -0.43 -23.32 -21.18
CA ASN A 128 -0.42 -24.76 -21.55
C ASN A 128 -1.71 -25.53 -21.19
N GLY A 129 -2.84 -24.84 -21.04
CA GLY A 129 -4.10 -25.46 -20.62
C GLY A 129 -4.10 -26.01 -19.18
N GLU A 130 -3.03 -25.82 -18.44
CA GLU A 130 -2.91 -26.26 -17.04
C GLU A 130 -3.58 -25.24 -16.10
N LYS A 131 -4.27 -25.75 -15.08
CA LYS A 131 -4.92 -24.93 -14.03
C LYS A 131 -3.93 -24.34 -13.02
N SER A 132 -2.63 -24.59 -13.20
CA SER A 132 -1.59 -24.33 -12.22
C SER A 132 -0.62 -23.21 -12.60
N ARG A 133 -0.75 -22.64 -13.82
CA ARG A 133 0.15 -21.59 -14.33
C ARG A 133 -0.65 -20.48 -15.01
N TYR A 134 -0.49 -19.26 -14.54
CA TYR A 134 -1.24 -18.11 -15.05
C TYR A 134 -0.32 -16.93 -15.32
N LEU A 135 -0.51 -16.29 -16.47
CA LEU A 135 -0.07 -14.94 -16.73
C LEU A 135 -1.28 -14.02 -16.61
N SER A 136 -1.15 -12.97 -15.79
CA SER A 136 -2.24 -12.06 -15.48
C SER A 136 -1.90 -10.64 -15.86
N LEU A 137 -2.87 -9.93 -16.46
CA LEU A 137 -2.78 -8.51 -16.83
C LEU A 137 -3.97 -7.77 -16.23
N GLY A 138 -3.69 -6.83 -15.34
CA GLY A 138 -4.69 -6.07 -14.61
C GLY A 138 -4.63 -4.58 -14.89
N PHE A 139 -5.81 -3.95 -14.94
CA PHE A 139 -5.98 -2.51 -15.01
C PHE A 139 -6.90 -2.05 -13.89
N MET A 140 -6.57 -0.92 -13.32
CA MET A 140 -7.37 -0.26 -12.30
C MET A 140 -7.29 1.25 -12.53
N GLY A 141 -8.41 1.94 -12.39
CA GLY A 141 -8.41 3.39 -12.50
C GLY A 141 -9.75 3.98 -12.10
N GLY A 142 -9.74 5.23 -11.69
CA GLY A 142 -10.96 5.86 -11.25
C GLY A 142 -10.75 7.25 -10.65
N TYR A 143 -11.65 7.60 -9.76
CA TYR A 143 -11.79 8.92 -9.18
C TYR A 143 -11.05 9.04 -7.85
N VAL A 144 -10.30 10.12 -7.71
CA VAL A 144 -9.62 10.50 -6.46
C VAL A 144 -10.09 11.89 -6.05
N GLN A 145 -10.51 12.02 -4.79
CA GLN A 145 -10.83 13.31 -4.17
C GLN A 145 -9.90 13.55 -2.99
N LYS A 146 -9.32 14.75 -2.92
CA LYS A 146 -8.59 15.24 -1.75
C LYS A 146 -9.26 16.45 -1.17
N ARG A 147 -9.31 16.48 0.16
CA ARG A 147 -9.98 17.55 0.92
C ARG A 147 -9.18 17.90 2.16
N ILE A 148 -9.21 19.18 2.53
CA ILE A 148 -8.63 19.70 3.77
C ILE A 148 -9.68 20.53 4.53
N ASP A 149 -9.70 20.42 5.84
CA ASP A 149 -10.49 21.30 6.71
C ASP A 149 -9.67 22.53 7.06
N ARG A 150 -9.88 23.60 6.28
CA ARG A 150 -9.12 24.85 6.42
C ARG A 150 -9.36 25.53 7.78
N SER A 151 -10.51 25.33 8.41
CA SER A 151 -10.81 25.93 9.72
C SER A 151 -9.92 25.39 10.84
N LYS A 152 -9.32 24.20 10.64
CA LYS A 152 -8.40 23.57 11.57
C LYS A 152 -6.92 23.77 11.21
N MET A 153 -6.65 24.53 10.15
CA MET A 153 -5.30 24.80 9.70
C MET A 153 -4.69 25.91 10.57
N THR A 154 -3.47 25.66 11.04
CA THR A 154 -2.65 26.65 11.75
C THR A 154 -1.33 26.78 11.02
N THR A 155 -0.90 28.01 10.78
CA THR A 155 0.33 28.31 10.04
C THR A 155 1.24 29.23 10.84
N ASN A 156 2.51 29.28 10.48
CA ASN A 156 3.49 30.18 11.14
C ASN A 156 3.12 31.66 11.03
N SER A 157 2.40 32.07 9.99
CA SER A 157 1.89 33.45 9.83
C SER A 157 0.89 33.87 10.89
N GLN A 158 0.28 32.92 11.59
CA GLN A 158 -0.65 33.16 12.69
C GLN A 158 0.02 33.23 14.07
N TYR A 159 1.35 33.11 14.15
CA TYR A 159 2.12 33.25 15.37
C TYR A 159 2.77 34.63 15.44
N GLY A 160 2.48 35.36 16.52
CA GLY A 160 3.10 36.64 16.86
C GLY A 160 3.88 36.56 18.16
N PRO A 161 4.40 37.71 18.69
CA PRO A 161 5.13 37.75 19.95
C PRO A 161 4.36 37.22 21.16
N ASN A 162 3.03 37.26 21.09
CA ASN A 162 2.10 36.80 22.14
C ASN A 162 1.57 35.36 21.88
N GLY A 163 2.18 34.60 20.95
CA GLY A 163 1.76 33.26 20.58
C GLY A 163 0.78 33.21 19.40
N TYR A 164 0.02 32.11 19.34
CA TYR A 164 -0.96 31.86 18.27
C TYR A 164 -2.15 32.84 18.36
N ASN A 165 -2.50 33.44 17.22
CA ASN A 165 -3.67 34.30 17.07
C ASN A 165 -4.49 33.90 15.83
N PRO A 166 -5.68 33.28 16.01
CA PRO A 166 -6.54 32.83 14.92
C PRO A 166 -7.12 33.96 14.07
N ALA A 167 -7.06 35.20 14.54
CA ALA A 167 -7.52 36.38 13.78
C ALA A 167 -6.51 36.83 12.70
N LEU A 168 -5.25 36.34 12.78
CA LEU A 168 -4.25 36.62 11.75
C LEU A 168 -4.50 35.79 10.52
N PRO A 169 -4.22 36.29 9.30
CA PRO A 169 -4.32 35.53 8.08
C PRO A 169 -3.40 34.30 8.13
N ASP A 170 -3.85 33.15 7.61
CA ASP A 170 -3.07 31.92 7.53
C ASP A 170 -1.92 31.96 6.50
N GLY A 171 -1.90 33.01 5.64
CA GLY A 171 -0.88 33.19 4.61
C GLY A 171 -1.05 32.30 3.38
N GLU A 172 -2.04 31.40 3.37
CA GLU A 172 -2.28 30.50 2.26
C GLU A 172 -3.22 31.12 1.21
N THR A 173 -2.88 30.95 -0.06
CA THR A 173 -3.59 31.60 -1.17
C THR A 173 -4.62 30.70 -1.87
N PHE A 174 -4.64 29.39 -1.58
CA PHE A 174 -5.65 28.52 -2.17
C PHE A 174 -7.05 28.79 -1.60
N THR A 175 -8.04 28.88 -2.46
CA THR A 175 -9.44 29.19 -2.09
C THR A 175 -10.32 27.95 -2.00
N LYS A 176 -9.92 26.86 -2.67
CA LYS A 176 -10.67 25.60 -2.68
C LYS A 176 -10.15 24.66 -1.62
N SER A 177 -11.02 24.17 -0.74
CA SER A 177 -10.69 23.16 0.28
C SER A 177 -10.71 21.73 -0.26
N SER A 178 -11.02 21.51 -1.53
CA SER A 178 -11.02 20.20 -2.18
C SER A 178 -10.68 20.29 -3.65
N TYR A 179 -10.07 19.21 -4.14
CA TYR A 179 -9.84 18.96 -5.56
C TYR A 179 -9.97 17.48 -5.88
N HIS A 180 -10.09 17.17 -7.15
CA HIS A 180 -10.21 15.79 -7.63
C HIS A 180 -9.45 15.61 -8.94
N TYR A 181 -9.14 14.36 -9.23
CA TYR A 181 -8.51 13.95 -10.48
C TYR A 181 -8.86 12.50 -10.80
N TRP A 182 -8.61 12.11 -12.05
CA TRP A 182 -8.65 10.73 -12.49
C TRP A 182 -7.26 10.14 -12.45
N ASP A 183 -7.18 8.90 -12.01
CA ASP A 183 -5.93 8.19 -11.84
C ASP A 183 -6.03 6.79 -12.44
N GLY A 184 -4.89 6.22 -12.85
CA GLY A 184 -4.85 4.92 -13.47
C GLY A 184 -3.60 4.13 -13.11
N SER A 185 -3.77 2.80 -13.09
CA SER A 185 -2.73 1.84 -12.76
C SER A 185 -2.86 0.60 -13.64
N PHE A 186 -1.74 -0.03 -13.96
CA PHE A 186 -1.72 -1.33 -14.58
C PHE A 186 -0.72 -2.25 -13.90
N GLY A 187 -0.92 -3.55 -14.05
CA GLY A 187 -0.03 -4.53 -13.49
C GLY A 187 0.01 -5.81 -14.30
N MET A 188 1.08 -6.55 -14.10
CA MET A 188 1.31 -7.88 -14.66
C MET A 188 1.80 -8.81 -13.56
N SER A 189 1.37 -10.06 -13.57
CA SER A 189 1.89 -11.08 -12.67
C SER A 189 1.95 -12.45 -13.35
N TYR A 190 2.91 -13.23 -12.91
CA TYR A 190 3.03 -14.64 -13.24
C TYR A 190 2.90 -15.46 -11.96
N ASN A 191 2.02 -16.44 -12.00
CA ASN A 191 1.74 -17.35 -10.90
C ASN A 191 1.89 -18.78 -11.37
N SER A 192 2.56 -19.61 -10.57
CA SER A 192 2.78 -21.01 -10.94
C SER A 192 2.84 -21.90 -9.71
N SER A 193 2.33 -23.12 -9.84
CA SER A 193 2.64 -24.19 -8.91
C SER A 193 4.11 -24.59 -9.03
N ILE A 194 4.66 -25.14 -7.97
CA ILE A 194 6.01 -25.71 -7.92
C ILE A 194 5.91 -27.22 -8.12
N ASN A 195 6.60 -27.75 -9.12
CA ASN A 195 6.60 -29.18 -9.45
C ASN A 195 5.22 -29.84 -9.60
N GLY A 196 4.21 -29.06 -10.06
CA GLY A 196 2.85 -29.57 -10.19
C GLY A 196 2.09 -29.72 -8.87
N SER A 197 2.63 -29.26 -7.76
CA SER A 197 1.97 -29.28 -6.45
C SER A 197 0.70 -28.42 -6.46
N GLU A 198 -0.37 -28.89 -5.84
CA GLU A 198 -1.59 -28.09 -5.66
C GLU A 198 -1.48 -27.06 -4.52
N THR A 199 -0.50 -27.21 -3.64
CA THR A 199 -0.30 -26.40 -2.44
C THR A 199 0.89 -25.47 -2.53
N ASP A 200 1.97 -25.93 -3.19
CA ASP A 200 3.23 -25.21 -3.29
C ASP A 200 3.22 -24.36 -4.57
N ASN A 201 3.40 -23.08 -4.38
CA ASN A 201 3.27 -22.13 -5.49
C ASN A 201 4.13 -20.90 -5.25
N PHE A 202 4.36 -20.15 -6.32
CA PHE A 202 5.02 -18.86 -6.26
C PHE A 202 4.34 -17.87 -7.20
N PHE A 203 4.53 -16.61 -6.92
CA PHE A 203 4.20 -15.54 -7.85
C PHE A 203 5.30 -14.49 -7.92
N ILE A 204 5.37 -13.83 -9.05
CA ILE A 204 6.10 -12.60 -9.27
C ILE A 204 5.17 -11.61 -9.95
N GLY A 205 5.26 -10.34 -9.59
CA GLY A 205 4.38 -9.32 -10.14
C GLY A 205 5.08 -7.96 -10.24
N PHE A 206 4.58 -7.18 -11.17
CA PHE A 206 5.03 -5.82 -11.40
C PHE A 206 3.82 -4.92 -11.64
N ALA A 207 3.79 -3.75 -11.00
CA ALA A 207 2.75 -2.76 -11.20
C ALA A 207 3.32 -1.35 -11.41
N TYR A 208 2.57 -0.56 -12.16
CA TYR A 208 2.85 0.85 -12.41
C TYR A 208 1.60 1.66 -12.13
N HIS A 209 1.63 2.43 -11.06
CA HIS A 209 0.54 3.28 -10.62
C HIS A 209 0.78 4.72 -11.06
N HIS A 210 -0.32 5.49 -11.18
CA HIS A 210 -0.30 6.91 -11.58
C HIS A 210 0.35 7.13 -12.94
N PHE A 211 0.05 6.25 -13.92
CA PHE A 211 0.69 6.32 -15.24
C PHE A 211 0.31 7.60 -15.99
N ASN A 212 -0.83 8.19 -15.69
CA ASN A 212 -1.33 9.44 -16.27
C ASN A 212 -0.83 10.70 -15.55
N ARG A 213 -0.04 10.57 -14.46
CA ARG A 213 0.57 11.67 -13.68
C ARG A 213 -0.42 12.81 -13.41
N PRO A 214 -1.52 12.56 -12.71
CA PRO A 214 -2.55 13.58 -12.51
C PRO A 214 -2.01 14.76 -11.69
N LEU A 215 -2.60 15.95 -11.90
CA LEU A 215 -2.29 17.12 -11.08
C LEU A 215 -2.78 16.89 -9.64
N ASN A 216 -1.86 17.00 -8.68
CA ASN A 216 -2.07 16.69 -7.27
C ASN A 216 -1.74 17.90 -6.39
N SER A 217 -2.53 18.97 -6.51
CA SER A 217 -2.33 20.20 -5.75
C SER A 217 -3.63 20.97 -5.53
N PHE A 218 -3.75 21.68 -4.39
CA PHE A 218 -4.76 22.69 -4.16
C PHE A 218 -4.52 23.96 -4.97
N TYR A 219 -3.29 24.18 -5.41
CA TYR A 219 -2.87 25.28 -6.25
C TYR A 219 -2.90 24.87 -7.71
N LYS A 220 -3.36 25.78 -8.56
CA LYS A 220 -3.36 25.55 -10.02
C LYS A 220 -2.01 25.85 -10.66
N ASN A 221 -1.20 26.71 -10.03
CA ASN A 221 0.07 27.16 -10.55
C ASN A 221 1.07 27.34 -9.37
N PRO A 222 2.28 26.73 -9.42
CA PRO A 222 2.75 25.84 -10.49
C PRO A 222 2.02 24.48 -10.50
N PRO A 223 1.93 23.79 -11.65
CA PRO A 223 1.36 22.47 -11.72
C PRO A 223 2.25 21.47 -10.97
N VAL A 224 1.65 20.72 -10.03
CA VAL A 224 2.33 19.67 -9.28
C VAL A 224 1.71 18.35 -9.68
N GLU A 225 2.47 17.52 -10.35
CA GLU A 225 2.05 16.18 -10.77
C GLU A 225 2.28 15.15 -9.67
N LEU A 226 1.41 14.16 -9.59
CA LEU A 226 1.62 12.98 -8.77
C LEU A 226 2.69 12.09 -9.41
N ASN A 227 3.73 11.78 -8.64
CA ASN A 227 4.79 10.91 -9.13
C ASN A 227 4.27 9.50 -9.38
N PRO A 228 4.64 8.88 -10.50
CA PRO A 228 4.33 7.48 -10.75
C PRO A 228 5.01 6.59 -9.70
N LYS A 229 4.35 5.46 -9.40
CA LYS A 229 4.82 4.49 -8.43
C LYS A 229 5.02 3.13 -9.09
N TRP A 230 6.19 2.55 -8.89
CA TRP A 230 6.56 1.22 -9.32
C TRP A 230 6.45 0.26 -8.13
N VAL A 231 5.89 -0.91 -8.35
CA VAL A 231 5.83 -1.97 -7.34
C VAL A 231 6.30 -3.28 -7.97
N ALA A 232 7.32 -3.89 -7.38
CA ALA A 232 7.73 -5.26 -7.68
C ALA A 232 7.35 -6.14 -6.49
N SER A 233 6.63 -7.21 -6.76
CA SER A 233 6.07 -8.13 -5.76
C SER A 233 6.54 -9.54 -6.02
N ALA A 234 6.84 -10.29 -4.97
CA ALA A 234 7.11 -11.72 -5.08
C ALA A 234 6.63 -12.46 -3.83
N GLY A 235 6.30 -13.74 -4.00
CA GLY A 235 5.98 -14.61 -2.90
C GLY A 235 6.11 -16.08 -3.29
N VAL A 236 6.39 -16.88 -2.29
CA VAL A 236 6.46 -18.34 -2.39
C VAL A 236 5.77 -18.96 -1.20
N ARG A 237 5.01 -19.99 -1.45
CA ARG A 237 4.39 -20.84 -0.45
C ARG A 237 4.86 -22.25 -0.66
N PHE A 238 5.22 -22.91 0.43
CA PHE A 238 5.61 -24.30 0.42
C PHE A 238 5.10 -25.04 1.65
N THR A 239 4.70 -26.26 1.45
CA THR A 239 4.19 -27.18 2.47
C THR A 239 5.35 -27.60 3.37
N ALA A 240 5.20 -27.39 4.69
CA ALA A 240 6.16 -27.81 5.69
C ALA A 240 5.80 -29.19 6.27
N SER A 241 4.50 -29.50 6.39
CA SER A 241 3.93 -30.78 6.79
C SER A 241 2.50 -30.91 6.28
N GLU A 242 1.83 -32.05 6.50
CA GLU A 242 0.42 -32.23 6.16
C GLU A 242 -0.48 -31.16 6.78
N VAL A 243 -0.14 -30.72 7.98
CA VAL A 243 -0.93 -29.74 8.75
C VAL A 243 -0.40 -28.31 8.64
N SER A 244 0.73 -28.05 7.99
CA SER A 244 1.34 -26.72 8.02
C SER A 244 2.05 -26.33 6.74
N TYR A 245 2.16 -25.02 6.52
CA TYR A 245 2.89 -24.43 5.40
C TYR A 245 3.53 -23.10 5.79
N ILE A 246 4.53 -22.70 5.01
CA ILE A 246 5.21 -21.42 5.15
C ILE A 246 4.95 -20.60 3.90
N THR A 247 4.63 -19.32 4.10
CA THR A 247 4.54 -18.32 3.04
C THR A 247 5.60 -17.25 3.28
N ILE A 248 6.46 -17.01 2.28
CA ILE A 248 7.43 -15.90 2.27
C ILE A 248 7.01 -14.96 1.16
N GLN A 249 6.91 -13.68 1.46
CA GLN A 249 6.55 -12.70 0.45
C GLN A 249 7.10 -11.32 0.78
N GLY A 250 7.17 -10.47 -0.26
CA GLY A 250 7.62 -9.11 -0.08
C GLY A 250 7.34 -8.25 -1.31
N ASP A 251 7.43 -6.95 -1.08
CA ASP A 251 7.30 -5.90 -2.07
C ASP A 251 8.46 -4.92 -2.01
N TYR A 252 8.86 -4.47 -3.17
CA TYR A 252 9.69 -3.28 -3.36
C TYR A 252 8.88 -2.25 -4.11
N SER A 253 8.76 -1.05 -3.56
CA SER A 253 8.08 0.07 -4.23
C SER A 253 8.95 1.30 -4.30
N LYS A 254 8.76 2.09 -5.38
CA LYS A 254 9.43 3.37 -5.59
C LYS A 254 8.42 4.39 -6.14
N GLN A 255 8.31 5.54 -5.46
CA GLN A 255 7.51 6.69 -5.89
C GLN A 255 8.31 7.97 -5.73
N GLY A 256 8.69 8.60 -6.84
CA GLY A 256 9.64 9.70 -6.81
C GLY A 256 10.99 9.31 -6.18
N ASN A 257 11.37 9.98 -5.10
CA ASN A 257 12.57 9.67 -4.33
C ASN A 257 12.33 8.71 -3.17
N TYR A 258 11.08 8.39 -2.87
CA TYR A 258 10.73 7.46 -1.81
C TYR A 258 10.84 6.02 -2.31
N THR A 259 11.46 5.18 -1.49
CA THR A 259 11.56 3.74 -1.71
C THR A 259 11.13 3.01 -0.45
N GLU A 260 10.35 1.96 -0.61
CA GLU A 260 9.96 1.07 0.47
C GLU A 260 10.27 -0.38 0.09
N THR A 261 10.78 -1.12 1.05
CA THR A 261 10.94 -2.57 0.95
C THR A 261 10.29 -3.19 2.17
N ILE A 262 9.34 -4.06 1.95
CA ILE A 262 8.70 -4.85 3.00
C ILE A 262 8.78 -6.32 2.62
N ALA A 263 9.22 -7.15 3.55
CA ALA A 263 9.29 -8.60 3.33
C ALA A 263 9.17 -9.34 4.66
N GLY A 264 8.71 -10.57 4.59
CA GLY A 264 8.57 -11.40 5.78
C GLY A 264 8.04 -12.78 5.48
N ALA A 265 7.77 -13.51 6.56
CA ALA A 265 7.30 -14.88 6.49
C ALA A 265 6.13 -15.09 7.46
N THR A 266 5.27 -16.02 7.07
CA THR A 266 4.13 -16.48 7.87
C THR A 266 4.16 -18.00 7.95
N TYR A 267 4.12 -18.55 9.15
CA TYR A 267 3.89 -19.96 9.40
C TYR A 267 2.40 -20.17 9.65
N SER A 268 1.82 -21.17 8.97
CA SER A 268 0.37 -21.40 8.97
C SER A 268 0.09 -22.82 9.39
N VAL A 269 -0.81 -23.01 10.35
CA VAL A 269 -1.21 -24.31 10.90
C VAL A 269 -2.70 -24.53 10.65
N LYS A 270 -3.02 -25.60 9.94
CA LYS A 270 -4.38 -26.07 9.71
C LYS A 270 -4.86 -26.82 10.96
N ILE A 271 -6.08 -26.52 11.39
CA ILE A 271 -6.67 -27.07 12.61
C ILE A 271 -7.95 -27.80 12.24
N GLY A 272 -8.13 -29.03 12.74
CA GLY A 272 -9.25 -29.91 12.48
C GLY A 272 -8.82 -31.24 11.87
N ASP A 273 -9.77 -32.09 11.52
CA ASP A 273 -9.54 -33.45 11.02
C ASP A 273 -9.34 -33.50 9.49
N ASP A 274 -9.86 -32.52 8.74
CA ASP A 274 -9.69 -32.40 7.29
C ASP A 274 -8.66 -31.34 6.95
N TYR A 275 -7.40 -31.76 6.76
CA TYR A 275 -6.29 -30.87 6.40
C TYR A 275 -6.28 -30.43 4.93
N GLN A 276 -7.11 -31.04 4.09
CA GLN A 276 -7.29 -30.57 2.70
C GLN A 276 -8.28 -29.40 2.62
N ASN A 277 -9.32 -29.43 3.47
CA ASN A 277 -10.32 -28.37 3.58
C ASN A 277 -10.48 -27.87 5.02
N PRO A 278 -9.43 -27.36 5.67
CA PRO A 278 -9.47 -27.01 7.07
C PRO A 278 -10.52 -25.94 7.32
N LEU A 279 -11.33 -26.12 8.38
CA LEU A 279 -12.28 -25.11 8.82
C LEU A 279 -11.56 -23.92 9.45
N TYR A 280 -10.48 -24.22 10.19
CA TYR A 280 -9.64 -23.22 10.83
C TYR A 280 -8.20 -23.31 10.31
N THR A 281 -7.57 -22.14 10.12
CA THR A 281 -6.12 -22.03 9.91
C THR A 281 -5.59 -20.86 10.72
N LEU A 282 -4.60 -21.11 11.55
CA LEU A 282 -3.91 -20.08 12.32
C LEU A 282 -2.61 -19.70 11.59
N HIS A 283 -2.39 -18.40 11.42
CA HIS A 283 -1.22 -17.85 10.79
C HIS A 283 -0.45 -16.98 11.78
N LEU A 284 0.82 -17.25 11.96
CA LEU A 284 1.74 -16.50 12.79
C LEU A 284 2.90 -16.03 11.92
N GLY A 285 3.23 -14.77 11.95
CA GLY A 285 4.26 -14.25 11.08
C GLY A 285 4.91 -12.98 11.57
N GLY A 286 5.91 -12.56 10.83
CA GLY A 286 6.60 -11.30 11.04
C GLY A 286 7.10 -10.74 9.73
N TYR A 287 6.97 -9.44 9.58
CA TYR A 287 7.44 -8.70 8.41
C TYR A 287 8.39 -7.60 8.86
N LEU A 288 9.32 -7.26 7.99
CA LEU A 288 10.25 -6.15 8.18
C LEU A 288 10.01 -5.12 7.08
N ARG A 289 9.61 -3.92 7.47
CA ARG A 289 9.69 -2.74 6.61
C ARG A 289 11.05 -2.10 6.85
N VAL A 290 11.91 -2.20 5.86
CA VAL A 290 13.34 -1.84 5.98
C VAL A 290 13.49 -0.40 6.42
N LYS A 291 14.28 -0.17 7.48
CA LYS A 291 14.56 1.13 8.11
C LYS A 291 13.33 1.82 8.76
N ASP A 292 12.21 1.13 8.90
CA ASP A 292 10.98 1.70 9.45
C ASP A 292 10.41 0.90 10.62
N ALA A 293 9.90 -0.32 10.40
CA ALA A 293 9.21 -1.08 11.42
C ALA A 293 9.43 -2.58 11.34
N PHE A 294 9.42 -3.25 12.49
CA PHE A 294 9.17 -4.68 12.60
C PHE A 294 7.68 -4.92 12.86
N ILE A 295 7.07 -5.87 12.17
CA ILE A 295 5.62 -6.05 12.09
C ILE A 295 5.26 -7.49 12.47
N PRO A 296 5.02 -7.81 13.75
CA PRO A 296 4.39 -9.06 14.14
C PRO A 296 2.97 -9.13 13.56
N PHE A 297 2.60 -10.31 13.10
CA PHE A 297 1.34 -10.58 12.41
C PHE A 297 0.69 -11.86 12.93
N LEU A 298 -0.61 -11.79 13.17
CA LEU A 298 -1.48 -12.89 13.55
C LEU A 298 -2.74 -12.87 12.67
N LYS A 299 -3.14 -14.02 12.13
CA LYS A 299 -4.41 -14.15 11.38
C LYS A 299 -5.07 -15.50 11.71
N LEU A 300 -6.37 -15.48 11.81
CA LEU A 300 -7.22 -16.66 11.93
C LEU A 300 -8.16 -16.71 10.73
N ASP A 301 -8.07 -17.77 9.97
CA ASP A 301 -9.08 -18.14 8.99
C ASP A 301 -10.12 -19.03 9.69
N TYR A 302 -11.38 -18.65 9.59
CA TYR A 302 -12.56 -19.44 9.90
C TYR A 302 -13.46 -19.40 8.68
N ARG A 303 -13.30 -20.39 7.79
CA ARG A 303 -13.96 -20.35 6.47
C ARG A 303 -15.47 -20.12 6.57
N PRO A 304 -16.01 -19.20 5.77
CA PRO A 304 -15.39 -18.42 4.69
C PRO A 304 -14.75 -17.10 5.12
N PHE A 305 -14.64 -16.82 6.42
CA PHE A 305 -14.14 -15.57 6.97
C PHE A 305 -12.67 -15.67 7.40
N SER A 306 -12.01 -14.52 7.43
CA SER A 306 -10.67 -14.38 8.01
C SER A 306 -10.59 -13.08 8.81
N ILE A 307 -9.82 -13.10 9.90
CA ILE A 307 -9.52 -11.92 10.70
C ILE A 307 -8.01 -11.86 10.93
N GLY A 308 -7.38 -10.74 10.60
CA GLY A 308 -5.95 -10.51 10.77
C GLY A 308 -5.67 -9.30 11.65
N PHE A 309 -4.58 -9.37 12.40
CA PHE A 309 -4.07 -8.27 13.22
C PHE A 309 -2.56 -8.15 13.06
N SER A 310 -2.07 -6.90 12.96
CA SER A 310 -0.64 -6.61 13.01
C SER A 310 -0.36 -5.34 13.80
N TYR A 311 0.88 -5.22 14.27
CA TYR A 311 1.35 -4.06 14.99
C TYR A 311 2.71 -3.62 14.44
N ASP A 312 2.83 -2.33 14.09
CA ASP A 312 4.10 -1.75 13.63
C ASP A 312 4.93 -1.34 14.86
N ALA A 313 5.99 -2.06 15.15
CA ALA A 313 6.98 -1.67 16.14
C ALA A 313 8.07 -0.83 15.45
N ASN A 314 8.09 0.48 15.70
CA ASN A 314 9.04 1.41 15.06
C ASN A 314 10.48 1.08 15.42
N ILE A 315 11.32 0.87 14.40
CA ILE A 315 12.77 0.70 14.52
C ILE A 315 13.54 1.85 13.86
N SER A 316 12.83 2.80 13.25
CA SER A 316 13.40 3.99 12.58
C SER A 316 13.84 5.06 13.60
N GLN A 317 14.37 6.18 13.10
CA GLN A 317 14.71 7.35 13.92
C GLN A 317 13.52 7.93 14.70
N LEU A 318 12.29 7.68 14.25
CA LEU A 318 11.05 8.03 14.97
C LEU A 318 10.85 7.23 16.27
N LYS A 319 11.62 6.17 16.51
CA LYS A 319 11.55 5.36 17.74
C LYS A 319 11.63 6.21 19.02
N THR A 320 12.48 7.22 19.03
CA THR A 320 12.64 8.10 20.18
C THR A 320 11.38 8.93 20.45
N ALA A 321 10.79 9.54 19.43
CA ALA A 321 9.58 10.37 19.56
C ALA A 321 8.33 9.52 19.81
N SER A 322 8.22 8.35 19.21
CA SER A 322 7.08 7.44 19.32
C SER A 322 7.18 6.45 20.47
N GLN A 323 8.32 6.40 21.19
CA GLN A 323 8.63 5.38 22.20
C GLN A 323 8.50 3.94 21.63
N GLY A 324 8.86 3.76 20.36
CA GLY A 324 8.71 2.50 19.64
C GLY A 324 7.29 2.19 19.15
N ARG A 325 6.30 3.04 19.46
CA ARG A 325 4.90 2.83 19.08
C ARG A 325 4.67 3.33 17.65
N GLY A 326 4.32 2.44 16.75
CA GLY A 326 4.02 2.77 15.35
C GLY A 326 2.52 2.88 15.09
N GLY A 327 1.89 1.76 14.84
CA GLY A 327 0.47 1.69 14.57
C GLY A 327 -0.03 0.25 14.60
N PHE A 328 -1.34 0.08 14.54
CA PHE A 328 -1.94 -1.23 14.39
C PHE A 328 -2.78 -1.30 13.11
N GLU A 329 -2.92 -2.52 12.60
CA GLU A 329 -3.83 -2.82 11.51
C GLU A 329 -4.74 -3.99 11.86
N LEU A 330 -5.98 -3.88 11.44
CA LEU A 330 -7.00 -4.92 11.52
C LEU A 330 -7.48 -5.22 10.10
N SER A 331 -7.52 -6.49 9.72
CA SER A 331 -8.11 -6.94 8.47
C SER A 331 -9.27 -7.91 8.72
N ILE A 332 -10.26 -7.82 7.85
CA ILE A 332 -11.37 -8.76 7.77
C ILE A 332 -11.56 -9.14 6.32
N SER A 333 -11.75 -10.43 6.03
CA SER A 333 -12.09 -10.86 4.68
C SER A 333 -13.11 -11.98 4.67
N TYR A 334 -13.83 -12.05 3.56
CA TYR A 334 -14.71 -13.13 3.17
C TYR A 334 -14.28 -13.63 1.80
N ALA A 335 -14.11 -14.93 1.64
CA ALA A 335 -13.86 -15.55 0.35
C ALA A 335 -14.74 -16.81 0.21
N GLY A 336 -15.53 -16.88 -0.85
CA GLY A 336 -16.46 -17.97 -1.02
C GLY A 336 -16.77 -18.30 -2.48
N PHE A 337 -17.35 -19.48 -2.68
CA PHE A 337 -17.85 -19.93 -3.97
C PHE A 337 -19.34 -19.60 -4.08
N LEU A 338 -19.76 -19.25 -5.28
CA LEU A 338 -21.17 -19.04 -5.59
C LEU A 338 -21.78 -20.37 -6.05
N ASP A 339 -23.03 -20.61 -5.64
CA ASP A 339 -23.80 -21.77 -6.10
C ASP A 339 -24.31 -21.53 -7.52
N ARG A 340 -23.48 -21.87 -8.50
CA ARG A 340 -23.76 -21.70 -9.93
C ARG A 340 -23.00 -22.75 -10.76
N GLY A 341 -23.52 -23.11 -11.93
CA GLY A 341 -22.95 -24.13 -12.81
C GLY A 341 -21.57 -23.79 -13.39
N ASN A 342 -21.12 -22.54 -13.31
CA ASN A 342 -19.83 -22.07 -13.79
C ASN A 342 -18.94 -21.51 -12.67
N THR A 343 -19.06 -22.06 -11.47
CA THR A 343 -18.18 -21.71 -10.34
C THR A 343 -16.71 -22.04 -10.65
N THR A 344 -15.77 -21.31 -10.05
CA THR A 344 -14.33 -21.58 -10.20
C THR A 344 -13.83 -22.74 -9.33
N LYS A 345 -14.73 -23.41 -8.58
CA LYS A 345 -14.38 -24.47 -7.64
C LYS A 345 -13.55 -25.59 -8.26
N ASP A 346 -13.92 -26.01 -9.47
CA ASP A 346 -13.23 -27.10 -10.20
C ASP A 346 -12.39 -26.57 -11.39
N ALA A 347 -12.52 -25.30 -11.72
CA ALA A 347 -11.89 -24.71 -12.90
C ALA A 347 -10.50 -24.14 -12.66
N VAL A 348 -10.18 -23.75 -11.44
CA VAL A 348 -8.95 -23.00 -11.12
C VAL A 348 -8.32 -23.52 -9.83
N VAL A 349 -7.20 -24.20 -9.95
CA VAL A 349 -6.29 -24.43 -8.82
C VAL A 349 -5.45 -23.15 -8.70
N CYS A 350 -6.04 -22.10 -8.14
CA CYS A 350 -5.35 -20.83 -7.98
C CYS A 350 -4.34 -20.88 -6.84
N PRO A 351 -3.16 -20.28 -7.01
CA PRO A 351 -2.28 -20.05 -5.88
C PRO A 351 -3.02 -19.30 -4.79
N LYS A 352 -3.02 -19.88 -3.60
CA LYS A 352 -3.65 -19.32 -2.41
C LYS A 352 -2.57 -18.53 -1.67
N PHE A 353 -2.47 -17.24 -1.93
CA PHE A 353 -1.63 -16.33 -1.15
C PHE A 353 -2.47 -15.53 -0.19
#